data_90a1f2f96c5fb0c2addcc3e4d67cf237
#
_entry.id   90a1f2f96c5fb0c2addcc3e4d67cf237
#
_cell.length_a   1.000
_cell.length_b   1.000
_cell.length_c   1.000
_cell.angle_alpha   90.00
_cell.angle_beta   90.00
_cell.angle_gamma   90.00
#
_symmetry.space_group_name_H-M   'P 1'
#
loop_
_entity.id
_entity.type
_entity.pdbx_description
1 polymer ?
#
loop_
_entity_poly.entity_id
_entity_poly.type
_entity_poly.pdbx_seq_one_letter_code
_entity_poly.pdbx_strand_id
1 'polypeptide(L)'
;RSPVTRGYPPSVYSEMPKLLERAGRADKGSITGLYTVLVDGDDFNEPITDTARSILDGHIMLDRKLGHKNHYPAIDVLQSISRVMSAIATKEHKNLAGRLKNVLATYTEAKTAQTRISTMPFKKLVLLTHSFVREQMRNSALKRSLSF
;
A
#
# COMPACT_ATOMS: atom_id res chain seq x y z
N ARG A 1 22.49 25.67 16.05
CA ARG A 1 22.51 24.35 15.40
C ARG A 1 21.09 23.99 15.07
N SER A 2 20.78 23.80 13.76
CA SER A 2 19.46 23.33 13.33
C SER A 2 19.17 21.94 13.94
N PRO A 3 17.91 21.68 14.34
CA PRO A 3 17.56 20.40 14.91
C PRO A 3 17.81 19.29 13.88
N VAL A 4 18.58 18.28 14.27
CA VAL A 4 18.87 17.10 13.46
C VAL A 4 17.67 16.16 13.60
N THR A 5 16.86 16.05 12.58
CA THR A 5 15.75 15.11 12.57
C THR A 5 16.32 13.73 12.21
N ARG A 6 16.31 12.80 13.17
CA ARG A 6 16.72 11.39 12.99
C ARG A 6 18.13 11.18 12.39
N GLY A 7 19.10 11.98 12.82
CA GLY A 7 20.51 11.77 12.46
C GLY A 7 20.94 12.34 11.11
N TYR A 8 20.05 12.88 10.30
CA TYR A 8 20.40 13.52 9.03
C TYR A 8 20.49 15.04 9.15
N PRO A 9 21.57 15.68 8.67
CA PRO A 9 21.69 17.13 8.64
C PRO A 9 20.69 17.71 7.61
N PRO A 10 20.21 18.97 7.81
CA PRO A 10 19.26 19.62 6.89
C PRO A 10 19.75 19.71 5.45
N SER A 11 21.06 19.74 5.22
CA SER A 11 21.67 19.75 3.89
C SER A 11 21.33 18.52 3.05
N VAL A 12 21.00 17.37 3.66
CA VAL A 12 20.59 16.16 2.95
C VAL A 12 19.33 16.42 2.12
N TYR A 13 18.38 17.17 2.64
CA TYR A 13 17.13 17.48 1.95
C TYR A 13 17.34 18.38 0.72
N SER A 14 18.38 19.21 0.72
CA SER A 14 18.73 20.04 -0.44
C SER A 14 19.60 19.33 -1.47
N GLU A 15 20.39 18.34 -1.05
CA GLU A 15 21.29 17.59 -1.95
C GLU A 15 20.62 16.36 -2.55
N MET A 16 19.68 15.76 -1.86
CA MET A 16 19.01 14.54 -2.33
C MET A 16 18.27 14.73 -3.65
N PRO A 17 17.50 15.81 -3.92
CA PRO A 17 16.90 16.05 -5.21
C PRO A 17 17.94 16.11 -6.33
N LYS A 18 19.04 16.85 -6.13
CA LYS A 18 20.13 16.97 -7.09
C LYS A 18 20.78 15.63 -7.42
N LEU A 19 20.90 14.75 -6.42
CA LEU A 19 21.46 13.41 -6.62
C LEU A 19 20.50 12.52 -7.43
N LEU A 20 19.21 12.52 -7.08
CA LEU A 20 18.20 11.67 -7.71
C LEU A 20 17.91 12.10 -9.15
N GLU A 21 17.95 13.39 -9.46
CA GLU A 21 17.73 13.94 -10.79
C GLU A 21 18.93 13.72 -11.77
N ARG A 22 20.06 13.21 -11.29
CA ARG A 22 21.20 12.87 -12.15
C ARG A 22 20.95 11.66 -13.05
N ALA A 23 20.04 10.78 -12.67
CA ALA A 23 19.56 9.72 -13.53
C ALA A 23 18.43 10.24 -14.42
N GLY A 24 18.35 9.73 -15.64
CA GLY A 24 17.32 10.12 -16.57
C GLY A 24 17.74 10.00 -18.02
N ARG A 25 16.95 10.58 -18.92
CA ARG A 25 17.19 10.59 -20.35
C ARG A 25 17.92 11.88 -20.74
N ALA A 26 19.01 11.73 -21.50
CA ALA A 26 19.73 12.81 -22.13
C ALA A 26 19.54 12.77 -23.66
N ASP A 27 20.13 13.75 -24.38
CA ASP A 27 20.11 13.81 -25.86
C ASP A 27 20.72 12.55 -26.48
N LYS A 28 21.71 11.98 -25.82
CA LYS A 28 22.38 10.75 -26.24
C LYS A 28 22.39 9.75 -25.08
N GLY A 29 21.42 8.84 -25.10
CA GLY A 29 21.31 7.75 -24.13
C GLY A 29 20.45 8.06 -22.89
N SER A 30 20.46 7.13 -21.97
CA SER A 30 19.71 7.23 -20.71
C SER A 30 20.45 6.54 -19.57
N ILE A 31 20.25 7.02 -18.35
CA ILE A 31 20.75 6.41 -17.12
C ILE A 31 19.53 6.03 -16.28
N THR A 32 19.40 4.75 -15.98
CA THR A 32 18.38 4.27 -15.03
C THR A 32 18.99 4.19 -13.65
N GLY A 33 18.48 4.97 -12.71
CA GLY A 33 18.89 4.96 -11.30
C GLY A 33 18.05 3.98 -10.49
N LEU A 34 18.68 3.09 -9.73
CA LEU A 34 18.04 2.25 -8.74
C LEU A 34 18.63 2.60 -7.37
N TYR A 35 17.82 3.24 -6.54
CA TYR A 35 18.24 3.74 -5.23
C TYR A 35 17.62 2.92 -4.11
N THR A 36 18.40 2.57 -3.12
CA THR A 36 17.90 1.93 -1.90
C THR A 36 17.85 2.96 -0.79
N VAL A 37 16.68 3.13 -0.20
CA VAL A 37 16.45 4.01 0.95
C VAL A 37 16.10 3.14 2.16
N LEU A 38 16.88 3.28 3.23
CA LEU A 38 16.58 2.62 4.51
C LEU A 38 15.54 3.46 5.26
N VAL A 39 14.49 2.80 5.70
CA VAL A 39 13.41 3.39 6.51
C VAL A 39 13.58 2.97 7.94
N ASP A 40 13.70 3.94 8.85
CA ASP A 40 13.84 3.65 10.26
C ASP A 40 12.48 3.32 10.89
N GLY A 41 12.43 2.22 11.65
CA GLY A 41 11.23 1.82 12.40
C GLY A 41 9.98 1.55 11.57
N ASP A 42 10.12 1.21 10.27
CA ASP A 42 8.99 1.02 9.34
C ASP A 42 8.11 2.28 9.18
N ASP A 43 8.64 3.47 9.48
CA ASP A 43 7.94 4.75 9.34
C ASP A 43 8.11 5.32 7.93
N PHE A 44 7.27 4.92 7.01
CA PHE A 44 7.27 5.39 5.62
C PHE A 44 6.89 6.88 5.44
N ASN A 45 6.47 7.54 6.50
CA ASN A 45 6.20 8.98 6.51
C ASN A 45 7.42 9.80 6.98
N GLU A 46 8.56 9.15 7.16
CA GLU A 46 9.82 9.82 7.45
C GLU A 46 10.14 10.82 6.34
N PRO A 47 10.61 12.04 6.67
CA PRO A 47 10.84 13.11 5.68
C PRO A 47 11.76 12.72 4.52
N ILE A 48 12.77 11.89 4.74
CA ILE A 48 13.68 11.41 3.67
C ILE A 48 12.94 10.50 2.70
N THR A 49 12.19 9.54 3.21
CA THR A 49 11.41 8.61 2.41
C THR A 49 10.35 9.34 1.60
N ASP A 50 9.66 10.31 2.21
CA ASP A 50 8.64 11.11 1.54
C ASP A 50 9.25 12.00 0.45
N THR A 51 10.39 12.65 0.73
CA THR A 51 11.12 13.44 -0.26
C THR A 51 11.57 12.58 -1.45
N ALA A 52 12.16 11.40 -1.19
CA ALA A 52 12.57 10.48 -2.26
C ALA A 52 11.37 10.04 -3.11
N ARG A 53 10.26 9.68 -2.49
CA ARG A 53 9.01 9.28 -3.17
C ARG A 53 8.41 10.41 -4.02
N SER A 54 8.57 11.66 -3.62
CA SER A 54 8.06 12.81 -4.38
C SER A 54 8.81 13.05 -5.68
N ILE A 55 10.10 12.70 -5.73
CA ILE A 55 11.00 12.95 -6.86
C ILE A 55 11.02 11.76 -7.83
N LEU A 56 11.08 10.54 -7.32
CA LEU A 56 11.28 9.32 -8.12
C LEU A 56 10.05 8.97 -8.97
N ASP A 57 10.28 8.37 -10.13
CA ASP A 57 9.24 7.88 -11.06
C ASP A 57 8.48 6.67 -10.55
N GLY A 58 8.89 6.09 -9.44
CA GLY A 58 8.24 4.98 -8.78
C GLY A 58 9.05 4.49 -7.60
N HIS A 59 8.43 3.65 -6.80
CA HIS A 59 9.09 3.00 -5.66
C HIS A 59 8.57 1.60 -5.45
N ILE A 60 9.43 0.75 -4.95
CA ILE A 60 9.14 -0.63 -4.55
C ILE A 60 9.23 -0.68 -3.04
N MET A 61 8.10 -0.97 -2.38
CA MET A 61 8.03 -1.07 -0.93
C MET A 61 8.32 -2.49 -0.48
N LEU A 62 9.26 -2.63 0.45
CA LEU A 62 9.54 -3.91 1.12
C LEU A 62 8.85 -3.92 2.48
N ASP A 63 8.08 -4.96 2.76
CA ASP A 63 7.39 -5.11 4.05
C ASP A 63 8.00 -6.27 4.85
N ARG A 64 8.54 -5.95 6.04
CA ARG A 64 9.07 -6.92 6.99
C ARG A 64 8.04 -7.98 7.38
N LYS A 65 6.75 -7.63 7.45
CA LYS A 65 5.67 -8.56 7.78
C LYS A 65 5.49 -9.65 6.73
N LEU A 66 5.78 -9.35 5.46
CA LEU A 66 5.82 -10.36 4.39
C LEU A 66 7.00 -11.29 4.57
N GLY A 67 8.19 -10.75 4.88
CA GLY A 67 9.38 -11.53 5.19
C GLY A 67 9.17 -12.49 6.37
N HIS A 68 8.53 -12.04 7.45
CA HIS A 68 8.19 -12.89 8.60
C HIS A 68 7.24 -14.05 8.26
N LYS A 69 6.49 -13.94 7.16
CA LYS A 69 5.62 -15.00 6.64
C LYS A 69 6.29 -15.88 5.59
N ASN A 70 7.61 -15.76 5.46
CA ASN A 70 8.40 -16.43 4.43
C ASN A 70 7.93 -16.13 2.99
N HIS A 71 7.39 -14.92 2.78
CA HIS A 71 7.00 -14.43 1.46
C HIS A 71 8.15 -13.62 0.88
N TYR A 72 8.85 -14.19 -0.10
CA TYR A 72 9.98 -13.56 -0.79
C TYR A 72 9.77 -13.55 -2.30
N PRO A 73 10.14 -12.46 -2.98
CA PRO A 73 10.61 -11.19 -2.42
C PRO A 73 9.53 -10.51 -1.56
N ALA A 74 9.94 -9.86 -0.45
CA ALA A 74 9.04 -9.25 0.52
C ALA A 74 8.45 -7.91 0.02
N ILE A 75 7.95 -7.88 -1.21
CA ILE A 75 7.43 -6.69 -1.91
C ILE A 75 5.95 -6.50 -1.59
N ASP A 76 5.60 -5.36 -1.03
CA ASP A 76 4.20 -4.93 -0.92
C ASP A 76 3.75 -4.30 -2.24
N VAL A 77 3.04 -5.09 -3.05
CA VAL A 77 2.55 -4.68 -4.38
C VAL A 77 1.51 -3.57 -4.27
N LEU A 78 0.70 -3.54 -3.20
CA LEU A 78 -0.35 -2.54 -3.04
C LEU A 78 0.22 -1.16 -2.70
N GLN A 79 1.33 -1.12 -1.97
CA GLN A 79 2.02 0.11 -1.61
C GLN A 79 3.09 0.54 -2.61
N SER A 80 3.45 -0.34 -3.55
CA SER A 80 4.41 -0.03 -4.61
C SER A 80 3.75 0.71 -5.77
N ILE A 81 4.44 1.73 -6.31
CA ILE A 81 3.90 2.60 -7.36
C ILE A 81 4.89 2.72 -8.51
N SER A 82 4.37 2.71 -9.73
CA SER A 82 5.08 3.13 -10.93
C SER A 82 4.28 4.25 -11.63
N ARG A 83 4.84 5.44 -11.71
CA ARG A 83 4.21 6.59 -12.38
C ARG A 83 4.24 6.44 -13.90
N VAL A 84 5.25 5.78 -14.44
CA VAL A 84 5.44 5.60 -15.88
C VAL A 84 4.67 4.41 -16.47
N MET A 85 4.14 3.51 -15.65
CA MET A 85 3.43 2.32 -16.11
C MET A 85 2.25 2.65 -17.03
N SER A 86 1.54 3.74 -16.75
CA SER A 86 0.42 4.20 -17.58
C SER A 86 0.84 4.59 -19.00
N ALA A 87 2.08 5.05 -19.18
CA ALA A 87 2.61 5.47 -20.48
C ALA A 87 3.23 4.33 -21.27
N ILE A 88 3.94 3.41 -20.61
CA ILE A 88 4.77 2.39 -21.27
C ILE A 88 4.16 1.01 -21.37
N ALA A 89 3.24 0.65 -20.45
CA ALA A 89 2.64 -0.68 -20.42
C ALA A 89 1.54 -0.85 -21.48
N THR A 90 1.44 -2.04 -22.05
CA THR A 90 0.33 -2.40 -22.96
C THR A 90 -1.01 -2.41 -22.23
N LYS A 91 -2.11 -2.29 -22.99
CA LYS A 91 -3.48 -2.33 -22.43
C LYS A 91 -3.72 -3.66 -21.66
N GLU A 92 -3.25 -4.77 -22.20
CA GLU A 92 -3.37 -6.08 -21.57
C GLU A 92 -2.62 -6.11 -20.22
N HIS A 93 -1.36 -5.65 -20.20
CA HIS A 93 -0.55 -5.59 -18.98
C HIS A 93 -1.23 -4.74 -17.89
N LYS A 94 -1.78 -3.56 -18.27
CA LYS A 94 -2.51 -2.69 -17.33
C LYS A 94 -3.75 -3.39 -16.75
N ASN A 95 -4.50 -4.11 -17.59
CA ASN A 95 -5.69 -4.84 -17.14
C ASN A 95 -5.32 -5.98 -16.19
N LEU A 96 -4.29 -6.77 -16.50
CA LEU A 96 -3.81 -7.85 -15.63
C LEU A 96 -3.28 -7.32 -14.30
N ALA A 97 -2.50 -6.25 -14.32
CA ALA A 97 -2.00 -5.60 -13.11
C ALA A 97 -3.14 -5.03 -12.23
N GLY A 98 -4.17 -4.46 -12.85
CA GLY A 98 -5.37 -3.99 -12.15
C GLY A 98 -6.14 -5.14 -11.48
N ARG A 99 -6.33 -6.24 -12.19
CA ARG A 99 -6.97 -7.45 -11.64
C ARG A 99 -6.18 -8.03 -10.48
N LEU A 100 -4.86 -8.13 -10.61
CA LEU A 100 -3.98 -8.60 -9.52
C LEU A 100 -4.11 -7.72 -8.28
N LYS A 101 -4.03 -6.39 -8.44
CA LYS A 101 -4.19 -5.45 -7.33
C LYS A 101 -5.55 -5.58 -6.64
N ASN A 102 -6.63 -5.73 -7.40
CA ASN A 102 -7.97 -5.94 -6.83
C ASN A 102 -8.05 -7.23 -6.00
N VAL A 103 -7.51 -8.34 -6.50
CA VAL A 103 -7.47 -9.60 -5.75
C VAL A 103 -6.68 -9.46 -4.46
N LEU A 104 -5.50 -8.82 -4.51
CA LEU A 104 -4.67 -8.60 -3.34
C LEU A 104 -5.35 -7.68 -2.31
N ALA A 105 -6.03 -6.62 -2.76
CA ALA A 105 -6.77 -5.71 -1.90
C ALA A 105 -7.91 -6.44 -1.19
N THR A 106 -8.77 -7.16 -1.93
CA THR A 106 -9.87 -7.95 -1.38
C THR A 106 -9.38 -9.01 -0.37
N TYR A 107 -8.29 -9.70 -0.69
CA TYR A 107 -7.69 -10.67 0.24
C TYR A 107 -7.22 -10.00 1.54
N THR A 108 -6.56 -8.84 1.44
CA THR A 108 -6.05 -8.11 2.59
C THR A 108 -7.19 -7.59 3.47
N GLU A 109 -8.26 -7.08 2.87
CA GLU A 109 -9.48 -6.63 3.57
C GLU A 109 -10.18 -7.78 4.30
N ALA A 110 -10.39 -8.90 3.61
CA ALA A 110 -11.00 -10.10 4.20
C ALA A 110 -10.19 -10.62 5.40
N LYS A 111 -8.87 -10.67 5.28
CA LYS A 111 -7.98 -11.08 6.36
C LYS A 111 -8.03 -10.13 7.55
N THR A 112 -8.08 -8.82 7.31
CA THR A 112 -8.20 -7.80 8.36
C THR A 112 -9.54 -7.91 9.07
N ALA A 113 -10.64 -8.12 8.33
CA ALA A 113 -11.97 -8.33 8.89
C ALA A 113 -12.03 -9.59 9.77
N GLN A 114 -11.46 -10.71 9.32
CA GLN A 114 -11.37 -11.94 10.09
C GLN A 114 -10.60 -11.76 11.40
N THR A 115 -9.47 -11.05 11.35
CA THR A 115 -8.68 -10.75 12.55
C THR A 115 -9.46 -9.87 13.53
N ARG A 116 -10.20 -8.87 13.04
CA ARG A 116 -11.06 -8.02 13.89
C ARG A 116 -12.17 -8.82 14.57
N ILE A 117 -12.80 -9.76 13.87
CA ILE A 117 -13.84 -10.62 14.43
C ILE A 117 -13.26 -11.53 15.50
N SER A 118 -12.11 -12.16 15.26
CA SER A 118 -11.47 -13.07 16.23
C SER A 118 -10.96 -12.37 17.49
N THR A 119 -10.66 -11.08 17.42
CA THR A 119 -10.22 -10.26 18.57
C THR A 119 -11.35 -9.54 19.29
N MET A 120 -12.60 -9.64 18.78
CA MET A 120 -13.75 -9.00 19.44
C MET A 120 -14.12 -9.71 20.76
N PRO A 121 -14.42 -8.95 21.84
CA PRO A 121 -14.97 -9.53 23.05
C PRO A 121 -16.28 -10.28 22.76
N PHE A 122 -16.45 -11.45 23.32
CA PHE A 122 -17.60 -12.34 23.07
C PHE A 122 -18.97 -11.62 23.16
N LYS A 123 -19.16 -10.71 24.12
CA LYS A 123 -20.36 -9.86 24.21
C LYS A 123 -20.67 -9.05 22.96
N LYS A 124 -19.63 -8.51 22.31
CA LYS A 124 -19.78 -7.68 21.09
C LYS A 124 -20.10 -8.55 19.87
N LEU A 125 -19.53 -9.76 19.83
CA LEU A 125 -19.82 -10.75 18.79
C LEU A 125 -21.28 -11.20 18.84
N VAL A 126 -21.80 -11.51 20.04
CA VAL A 126 -23.20 -11.90 20.24
C VAL A 126 -24.17 -10.77 19.84
N LEU A 127 -23.85 -9.52 20.17
CA LEU A 127 -24.69 -8.37 19.77
C LEU A 127 -24.73 -8.18 18.24
N LEU A 128 -23.61 -8.37 17.54
CA LEU A 128 -23.55 -8.28 16.09
C LEU A 128 -24.32 -9.41 15.41
N THR A 129 -24.21 -10.65 15.89
CA THR A 129 -24.99 -11.78 15.38
C THR A 129 -26.48 -11.58 15.61
N HIS A 130 -26.89 -11.07 16.77
CA HIS A 130 -28.29 -10.78 17.08
C HIS A 130 -28.87 -9.67 16.17
N SER A 131 -28.13 -8.61 15.92
CA SER A 131 -28.57 -7.53 15.03
C SER A 131 -28.66 -8.02 13.58
N PHE A 132 -27.69 -8.80 13.10
CA PHE A 132 -27.68 -9.38 11.75
C PHE A 132 -28.86 -10.33 11.53
N VAL A 133 -29.13 -11.24 12.48
CA VAL A 133 -30.27 -12.18 12.40
C VAL A 133 -31.60 -11.42 12.40
N ARG A 134 -31.73 -10.38 13.21
CA ARG A 134 -32.93 -9.54 13.25
C ARG A 134 -33.17 -8.79 11.94
N GLU A 135 -32.12 -8.34 11.30
CA GLU A 135 -32.18 -7.66 10.00
C GLU A 135 -32.53 -8.62 8.85
N GLN A 136 -31.97 -9.82 8.85
CA GLN A 136 -32.31 -10.88 7.90
C GLN A 136 -33.77 -11.32 8.05
N MET A 137 -34.28 -11.46 9.26
CA MET A 137 -35.67 -11.77 9.52
C MET A 137 -36.62 -10.66 9.04
N ARG A 138 -36.27 -9.39 9.24
CA ARG A 138 -37.02 -8.24 8.76
C ARG A 138 -37.09 -8.21 7.23
N ASN A 139 -35.96 -8.43 6.56
CA ASN A 139 -35.87 -8.46 5.11
C ASN A 139 -36.61 -9.65 4.49
N SER A 140 -36.61 -10.80 5.15
CA SER A 140 -37.40 -11.97 4.72
C SER A 140 -38.91 -11.80 4.92
N ALA A 141 -39.31 -11.11 5.97
CA ALA A 141 -40.72 -10.78 6.22
C ALA A 141 -41.24 -9.76 5.18
N LEU A 142 -40.45 -8.72 4.86
CA LEU A 142 -40.77 -7.75 3.81
C LEU A 142 -40.90 -8.40 2.42
N LYS A 143 -40.03 -9.35 2.08
CA LYS A 143 -40.13 -10.08 0.81
C LYS A 143 -41.38 -10.93 0.71
N ARG A 144 -41.87 -11.50 1.82
CA ARG A 144 -43.16 -12.25 1.87
C ARG A 144 -44.39 -11.37 1.79
N SER A 145 -44.31 -10.12 2.29
CA SER A 145 -45.44 -9.18 2.20
C SER A 145 -45.62 -8.51 0.85
N LEU A 146 -44.55 -8.57 -0.02
CA LEU A 146 -44.57 -8.02 -1.38
C LEU A 146 -44.88 -9.07 -2.46
N SER A 147 -45.09 -10.33 -2.08
CA SER A 147 -45.44 -11.44 -2.98
C SER A 147 -46.96 -11.80 -3.00
N PHE A 148 -47.81 -10.88 -2.56
CA PHE A 148 -49.27 -10.94 -2.73
C PHE A 148 -49.78 -9.88 -3.67
#